data_c3b1d2b710861ac11465b9311f3f222b
#
_entry.id   c3b1d2b710861ac11465b9311f3f222b
#
_cell.length_a   1.000
_cell.length_b   1.000
_cell.length_c   1.000
_cell.angle_alpha   90.00
_cell.angle_beta   90.00
_cell.angle_gamma   90.00
#
_symmetry.space_group_name_H-M   'P 1'
#
loop_
_entity.id
_entity.type
_entity.pdbx_description
1 polymer ?
#
loop_
_entity_poly.entity_id
_entity_poly.type
_entity_poly.pdbx_seq_one_letter_code
_entity_poly.pdbx_strand_id
1 'polypeptide(L)'
;SGQVAIGTLDSYLIAKMTRGLEHLTDATNASRTLLYNLEAGKWDAELLQLFNVPLESLPSITSSFGVVAHTNPQAFLGLNVPIAGVAGDQQSALVSMAGFDPGAAACAYGTGSFLLINTGSSLPTPPHGLLATVAWQSPTGERSFALEGGIFVTGAAVQWLRDGLGMISNSAEIE
;
A
#
# COMPACT_ATOMS: atom_id res chain seq x y z
N SER A 1 -4.76 -21.02 14.94
CA SER A 1 -3.98 -22.29 15.03
C SER A 1 -2.49 -22.09 14.69
N GLY A 2 -2.02 -20.89 14.36
CA GLY A 2 -0.60 -20.59 14.07
C GLY A 2 0.02 -21.33 12.87
N GLN A 3 -0.78 -22.06 12.10
CA GLN A 3 -0.32 -22.88 10.96
C GLN A 3 -0.42 -22.16 9.61
N VAL A 4 -1.13 -21.03 9.56
CA VAL A 4 -1.35 -20.24 8.36
C VAL A 4 -0.91 -18.81 8.63
N ALA A 5 0.00 -18.31 7.82
CA ALA A 5 0.37 -16.90 7.78
C ALA A 5 -0.48 -16.18 6.74
N ILE A 6 -1.06 -15.05 7.12
CA ILE A 6 -1.86 -14.19 6.25
C ILE A 6 -1.09 -12.88 6.10
N GLY A 7 -1.04 -12.32 4.90
CA GLY A 7 -0.37 -11.05 4.67
C GLY A 7 -0.64 -10.51 3.28
N THR A 8 -0.21 -9.31 3.05
CA THR A 8 -0.19 -8.62 1.78
C THR A 8 0.99 -9.11 0.91
N LEU A 9 1.08 -8.65 -0.32
CA LEU A 9 2.13 -9.10 -1.26
C LEU A 9 3.54 -8.84 -0.74
N ASP A 10 3.76 -7.70 -0.08
CA ASP A 10 5.03 -7.35 0.56
C ASP A 10 5.43 -8.36 1.63
N SER A 11 4.49 -8.80 2.48
CA SER A 11 4.74 -9.84 3.49
C SER A 11 5.22 -11.14 2.86
N TYR A 12 4.59 -11.56 1.74
CA TYR A 12 5.01 -12.73 1.00
C TYR A 12 6.43 -12.56 0.42
N LEU A 13 6.73 -11.41 -0.18
CA LEU A 13 8.04 -11.13 -0.76
C LEU A 13 9.13 -11.11 0.32
N ILE A 14 8.89 -10.44 1.45
CA ILE A 14 9.81 -10.40 2.58
C ILE A 14 10.06 -11.82 3.10
N ALA A 15 9.00 -12.59 3.35
CA ALA A 15 9.14 -13.97 3.80
C ALA A 15 9.96 -14.83 2.82
N LYS A 16 9.75 -14.66 1.51
CA LYS A 16 10.55 -15.36 0.49
C LYS A 16 12.01 -14.93 0.50
N MET A 17 12.28 -13.64 0.53
CA MET A 17 13.66 -13.09 0.52
C MET A 17 14.43 -13.41 1.80
N THR A 18 13.72 -13.57 2.93
CA THR A 18 14.32 -13.89 4.23
C THR A 18 14.29 -15.40 4.56
N ARG A 19 13.86 -16.25 3.61
CA ARG A 19 13.71 -17.69 3.82
C ARG A 19 12.70 -18.05 4.91
N GLY A 20 11.67 -17.26 5.08
CA GLY A 20 10.61 -17.45 6.07
C GLY A 20 10.99 -17.06 7.50
N LEU A 21 12.13 -16.36 7.68
CA LEU A 21 12.55 -15.87 9.00
C LEU A 21 11.75 -14.66 9.46
N GLU A 22 11.26 -13.86 8.51
CA GLU A 22 10.51 -12.65 8.80
C GLU A 22 9.09 -12.71 8.21
N HIS A 23 8.13 -12.29 9.02
CA HIS A 23 6.73 -12.10 8.62
C HIS A 23 6.33 -10.66 8.95
N LEU A 24 6.62 -9.75 8.02
CA LEU A 24 6.49 -8.31 8.16
C LEU A 24 5.58 -7.72 7.09
N THR A 25 4.94 -6.61 7.40
CA THR A 25 4.30 -5.69 6.47
C THR A 25 4.58 -4.26 6.90
N ASP A 26 4.53 -3.29 5.99
CA ASP A 26 4.61 -1.90 6.40
C ASP A 26 3.23 -1.30 6.70
N ALA A 27 3.22 -0.11 7.33
CA ALA A 27 1.97 0.56 7.71
C ALA A 27 1.11 0.94 6.50
N THR A 28 1.72 1.20 5.31
CA THR A 28 0.97 1.55 4.10
C THR A 28 0.19 0.35 3.56
N ASN A 29 0.83 -0.82 3.46
CA ASN A 29 0.17 -2.06 3.05
C ASN A 29 -0.85 -2.51 4.10
N ALA A 30 -0.51 -2.44 5.40
CA ALA A 30 -1.43 -2.76 6.49
C ALA A 30 -2.72 -1.93 6.40
N SER A 31 -2.63 -0.64 6.08
CA SER A 31 -3.78 0.26 5.97
C SER A 31 -4.75 -0.10 4.83
N ARG A 32 -4.37 -1.01 3.91
CA ARG A 32 -5.23 -1.49 2.82
C ARG A 32 -6.03 -2.74 3.16
N THR A 33 -5.84 -3.33 4.34
CA THR A 33 -6.39 -4.65 4.68
C THR A 33 -7.78 -4.61 5.31
N LEU A 34 -8.32 -3.44 5.66
CA LEU A 34 -9.51 -3.26 6.52
C LEU A 34 -9.35 -3.83 7.93
N LEU A 35 -8.15 -4.20 8.35
CA LEU A 35 -7.86 -4.75 9.67
C LEU A 35 -6.97 -3.83 10.52
N TYR A 36 -6.48 -2.75 9.92
CA TYR A 36 -5.55 -1.81 10.54
C TYR A 36 -6.28 -0.59 11.10
N ASN A 37 -6.02 -0.25 12.36
CA ASN A 37 -6.51 0.97 12.99
C ASN A 37 -5.57 2.13 12.66
N LEU A 38 -6.02 3.06 11.83
CA LEU A 38 -5.23 4.20 11.37
C LEU A 38 -4.78 5.10 12.52
N GLU A 39 -5.63 5.31 13.54
CA GLU A 39 -5.30 6.16 14.68
C GLU A 39 -4.32 5.48 15.63
N ALA A 40 -4.58 4.21 15.97
CA ALA A 40 -3.75 3.45 16.89
C ALA A 40 -2.43 2.94 16.26
N GLY A 41 -2.36 2.84 14.92
CA GLY A 41 -1.17 2.34 14.21
C GLY A 41 -0.90 0.85 14.40
N LYS A 42 -1.93 0.06 14.57
CA LYS A 42 -1.86 -1.38 14.85
C LYS A 42 -3.04 -2.14 14.28
N TRP A 43 -2.96 -3.46 14.30
CA TRP A 43 -4.12 -4.30 13.99
C TRP A 43 -5.26 -4.02 14.97
N ASP A 44 -6.48 -3.90 14.45
CA ASP A 44 -7.67 -3.55 15.20
C ASP A 44 -8.37 -4.81 15.74
N ALA A 45 -8.47 -4.92 17.08
CA ALA A 45 -9.03 -6.11 17.71
C ALA A 45 -10.50 -6.35 17.37
N GLU A 46 -11.31 -5.27 17.21
CA GLU A 46 -12.73 -5.40 16.86
C GLU A 46 -12.91 -5.87 15.42
N LEU A 47 -12.10 -5.30 14.49
CA LEU A 47 -12.11 -5.71 13.09
C LEU A 47 -11.59 -7.15 12.94
N LEU A 48 -10.54 -7.54 13.67
CA LEU A 48 -10.05 -8.92 13.67
C LEU A 48 -11.14 -9.89 14.15
N GLN A 49 -11.87 -9.53 15.18
CA GLN A 49 -12.99 -10.35 15.66
C GLN A 49 -14.13 -10.39 14.63
N LEU A 50 -14.50 -9.26 14.04
CA LEU A 50 -15.54 -9.16 13.03
C LEU A 50 -15.27 -10.05 11.81
N PHE A 51 -14.03 -10.05 11.32
CA PHE A 51 -13.60 -10.83 10.16
C PHE A 51 -13.12 -12.25 10.53
N ASN A 52 -13.14 -12.60 11.82
CA ASN A 52 -12.63 -13.89 12.33
C ASN A 52 -11.19 -14.20 11.90
N VAL A 53 -10.33 -13.19 11.98
CA VAL A 53 -8.89 -13.29 11.64
C VAL A 53 -8.08 -13.36 12.94
N PRO A 54 -7.34 -14.44 13.19
CA PRO A 54 -6.47 -14.55 14.35
C PRO A 54 -5.28 -13.58 14.25
N LEU A 55 -5.03 -12.81 15.31
CA LEU A 55 -3.92 -11.86 15.34
C LEU A 55 -2.55 -12.51 15.07
N GLU A 56 -2.35 -13.72 15.57
CA GLU A 56 -1.12 -14.50 15.41
C GLU A 56 -0.86 -14.96 13.97
N SER A 57 -1.85 -14.84 13.09
CA SER A 57 -1.70 -15.13 11.65
C SER A 57 -1.22 -13.92 10.84
N LEU A 58 -1.25 -12.72 11.42
CA LEU A 58 -0.91 -11.48 10.73
C LEU A 58 0.58 -11.11 10.90
N PRO A 59 1.17 -10.39 9.92
CA PRO A 59 2.54 -9.93 10.00
C PRO A 59 2.70 -8.84 11.07
N SER A 60 3.92 -8.71 11.59
CA SER A 60 4.29 -7.54 12.38
C SER A 60 4.37 -6.30 11.49
N ILE A 61 3.81 -5.18 11.98
CA ILE A 61 3.80 -3.92 11.22
C ILE A 61 5.12 -3.20 11.46
N THR A 62 5.77 -2.80 10.38
CA THR A 62 7.06 -2.10 10.39
C THR A 62 6.96 -0.71 9.74
N SER A 63 8.07 0.02 9.75
CA SER A 63 8.22 1.29 9.05
C SER A 63 8.22 1.09 7.53
N SER A 64 7.85 2.14 6.80
CA SER A 64 7.86 2.14 5.32
C SER A 64 9.27 2.34 4.75
N PHE A 65 10.21 2.88 5.54
CA PHE A 65 11.61 3.09 5.18
C PHE A 65 12.53 2.86 6.37
N GLY A 66 13.85 2.77 6.11
CA GLY A 66 14.83 2.27 7.06
C GLY A 66 14.96 0.75 6.96
N VAL A 67 16.02 0.19 7.51
CA VAL A 67 16.29 -1.25 7.43
C VAL A 67 15.29 -2.01 8.29
N VAL A 68 14.42 -2.80 7.67
CA VAL A 68 13.39 -3.60 8.35
C VAL A 68 13.77 -5.07 8.46
N ALA A 69 14.60 -5.57 7.54
CA ALA A 69 15.12 -6.94 7.52
C ALA A 69 16.37 -7.03 6.66
N HIS A 70 16.98 -8.23 6.60
CA HIS A 70 18.04 -8.56 5.64
C HIS A 70 17.67 -9.80 4.85
N THR A 71 18.03 -9.81 3.57
CA THR A 71 17.80 -10.98 2.71
C THR A 71 18.67 -12.16 3.14
N ASN A 72 18.18 -13.37 2.94
CA ASN A 72 18.95 -14.59 3.18
C ASN A 72 19.64 -15.02 1.88
N PRO A 73 20.99 -15.19 1.86
CA PRO A 73 21.70 -15.59 0.64
C PRO A 73 21.21 -16.87 0.00
N GLN A 74 20.68 -17.81 0.78
CA GLN A 74 20.14 -19.08 0.24
C GLN A 74 18.77 -18.89 -0.44
N ALA A 75 18.10 -17.77 -0.19
CA ALA A 75 16.79 -17.47 -0.75
C ALA A 75 16.80 -16.29 -1.73
N PHE A 76 17.87 -15.47 -1.73
CA PHE A 76 17.94 -14.25 -2.52
C PHE A 76 19.30 -14.10 -3.23
N LEU A 77 19.45 -14.77 -4.38
CA LEU A 77 20.56 -14.60 -5.33
C LEU A 77 21.97 -14.68 -4.73
N GLY A 78 22.14 -15.34 -3.60
CA GLY A 78 23.43 -15.40 -2.88
C GLY A 78 23.77 -14.13 -2.12
N LEU A 79 22.84 -13.14 -2.01
CA LEU A 79 23.08 -11.82 -1.44
C LEU A 79 22.50 -11.70 -0.03
N ASN A 80 23.25 -11.06 0.87
CA ASN A 80 22.75 -10.55 2.15
C ASN A 80 22.74 -9.01 2.06
N VAL A 81 21.58 -8.47 1.72
CA VAL A 81 21.38 -7.02 1.57
C VAL A 81 20.23 -6.55 2.45
N PRO A 82 20.23 -5.29 2.92
CA PRO A 82 19.13 -4.76 3.70
C PRO A 82 17.87 -4.59 2.84
N ILE A 83 16.72 -4.93 3.42
CA ILE A 83 15.40 -4.53 2.93
C ILE A 83 15.09 -3.20 3.65
N ALA A 84 15.18 -2.09 2.92
CA ALA A 84 15.17 -0.75 3.50
C ALA A 84 14.02 0.13 3.02
N GLY A 85 13.10 -0.41 2.22
CA GLY A 85 11.90 0.28 1.77
C GLY A 85 10.79 -0.73 1.48
N VAL A 86 9.63 -0.52 2.08
CA VAL A 86 8.41 -1.32 1.88
C VAL A 86 7.25 -0.35 1.86
N ALA A 87 6.53 -0.29 0.76
CA ALA A 87 5.35 0.57 0.63
C ALA A 87 4.38 0.03 -0.41
N GLY A 88 3.11 0.36 -0.28
CA GLY A 88 2.12 0.15 -1.32
C GLY A 88 2.46 0.95 -2.59
N ASP A 89 1.97 0.51 -3.75
CA ASP A 89 2.26 1.11 -5.05
C ASP A 89 1.83 2.58 -5.14
N GLN A 90 0.65 2.92 -4.64
CA GLN A 90 0.14 4.29 -4.62
C GLN A 90 0.99 5.21 -3.74
N GLN A 91 1.40 4.72 -2.57
CA GLN A 91 2.29 5.46 -1.66
C GLN A 91 3.69 5.61 -2.26
N SER A 92 4.19 4.58 -2.93
CA SER A 92 5.44 4.66 -3.68
C SER A 92 5.38 5.70 -4.81
N ALA A 93 4.23 5.80 -5.50
CA ALA A 93 4.00 6.84 -6.50
C ALA A 93 4.05 8.25 -5.88
N LEU A 94 3.42 8.46 -4.72
CA LEU A 94 3.47 9.73 -4.00
C LEU A 94 4.91 10.11 -3.64
N VAL A 95 5.69 9.16 -3.10
CA VAL A 95 7.11 9.36 -2.77
C VAL A 95 7.94 9.67 -4.03
N SER A 96 7.70 8.97 -5.15
CA SER A 96 8.43 9.19 -6.40
C SER A 96 8.21 10.59 -6.99
N MET A 97 7.08 11.21 -6.69
CA MET A 97 6.74 12.59 -7.07
C MET A 97 7.19 13.62 -6.02
N ALA A 98 8.04 13.20 -5.07
CA ALA A 98 8.50 14.03 -3.95
C ALA A 98 7.33 14.61 -3.10
N GLY A 99 6.26 13.86 -2.97
CA GLY A 99 5.02 14.28 -2.29
C GLY A 99 5.12 14.27 -0.76
N PHE A 100 6.21 14.83 -0.19
CA PHE A 100 6.49 14.79 1.24
C PHE A 100 5.75 15.85 2.05
N ASP A 101 5.42 16.97 1.43
CA ASP A 101 4.75 18.09 2.11
C ASP A 101 3.22 17.89 2.14
N PRO A 102 2.55 18.33 3.23
CA PRO A 102 1.09 18.37 3.26
C PRO A 102 0.51 19.17 2.09
N GLY A 103 -0.47 18.62 1.40
CA GLY A 103 -1.07 19.16 0.19
C GLY A 103 -0.42 18.70 -1.11
N ALA A 104 0.76 18.07 -1.06
CA ALA A 104 1.34 17.43 -2.24
C ALA A 104 0.49 16.23 -2.67
N ALA A 105 0.36 16.05 -3.98
CA ALA A 105 -0.50 15.03 -4.56
C ALA A 105 0.21 14.26 -5.68
N ALA A 106 -0.14 12.98 -5.80
CA ALA A 106 0.23 12.14 -6.94
C ALA A 106 -1.02 11.52 -7.55
N CYS A 107 -1.11 11.52 -8.86
CA CYS A 107 -2.18 10.86 -9.59
C CYS A 107 -1.59 9.84 -10.56
N ALA A 108 -1.96 8.58 -10.39
CA ALA A 108 -1.61 7.51 -11.30
C ALA A 108 -2.76 7.27 -12.28
N TYR A 109 -2.47 7.41 -13.57
CA TYR A 109 -3.41 7.12 -14.66
C TYR A 109 -3.08 5.77 -15.30
N GLY A 110 -4.00 4.82 -15.20
CA GLY A 110 -3.88 3.49 -15.79
C GLY A 110 -5.24 2.98 -16.25
N THR A 111 -5.53 1.71 -16.04
CA THR A 111 -6.86 1.10 -16.21
C THR A 111 -7.92 1.88 -15.43
N GLY A 112 -7.63 2.18 -14.17
CA GLY A 112 -8.26 3.21 -13.35
C GLY A 112 -7.31 4.37 -13.09
N SER A 113 -7.79 5.41 -12.42
CA SER A 113 -6.98 6.53 -11.94
C SER A 113 -7.11 6.64 -10.43
N PHE A 114 -5.98 6.84 -9.77
CA PHE A 114 -5.91 6.93 -8.31
C PHE A 114 -5.14 8.17 -7.91
N LEU A 115 -5.76 8.99 -7.09
CA LEU A 115 -5.20 10.22 -6.55
C LEU A 115 -4.87 10.01 -5.08
N LEU A 116 -3.64 10.29 -4.68
CA LEU A 116 -3.24 10.42 -3.28
C LEU A 116 -2.87 11.86 -2.97
N ILE A 117 -3.37 12.39 -1.85
CA ILE A 117 -3.02 13.72 -1.34
C ILE A 117 -2.47 13.55 0.07
N ASN A 118 -1.20 13.94 0.27
CA ASN A 118 -0.58 13.94 1.59
C ASN A 118 -1.28 14.95 2.51
N THR A 119 -1.71 14.50 3.69
CA THR A 119 -2.36 15.35 4.70
C THR A 119 -1.46 15.63 5.91
N GLY A 120 -0.21 15.13 5.88
CA GLY A 120 0.74 15.28 6.98
C GLY A 120 0.45 14.34 8.15
N SER A 121 0.83 14.77 9.35
CA SER A 121 0.73 13.95 10.57
C SER A 121 -0.67 13.84 11.16
N SER A 122 -1.63 14.63 10.67
CA SER A 122 -3.01 14.60 11.15
C SER A 122 -3.84 13.60 10.35
N LEU A 123 -4.45 12.63 11.04
CA LEU A 123 -5.39 11.70 10.42
C LEU A 123 -6.61 12.47 9.88
N PRO A 124 -6.86 12.48 8.58
CA PRO A 124 -7.98 13.22 8.01
C PRO A 124 -9.30 12.46 8.24
N THR A 125 -10.40 13.21 8.37
CA THR A 125 -11.76 12.65 8.23
C THR A 125 -12.10 12.69 6.75
N PRO A 126 -12.17 11.55 6.05
CA PRO A 126 -12.39 11.56 4.61
C PRO A 126 -13.80 12.05 4.27
N PRO A 127 -13.96 12.98 3.31
CA PRO A 127 -15.27 13.28 2.74
C PRO A 127 -15.87 12.06 2.04
N HIS A 128 -17.18 12.11 1.75
CA HIS A 128 -17.83 11.02 1.03
C HIS A 128 -17.13 10.68 -0.30
N GLY A 129 -16.85 9.41 -0.51
CA GLY A 129 -16.19 8.91 -1.72
C GLY A 129 -14.66 8.92 -1.67
N LEU A 130 -14.06 9.46 -0.60
CA LEU A 130 -12.62 9.36 -0.37
C LEU A 130 -12.31 8.39 0.78
N LEU A 131 -11.06 7.92 0.83
CA LEU A 131 -10.53 7.07 1.88
C LEU A 131 -9.37 7.76 2.58
N ALA A 132 -9.24 7.54 3.89
CA ALA A 132 -8.02 7.85 4.62
C ALA A 132 -7.08 6.64 4.60
N THR A 133 -5.78 6.89 4.46
CA THR A 133 -4.76 5.84 4.41
C THR A 133 -3.46 6.36 5.05
N VAL A 134 -2.52 5.46 5.33
CA VAL A 134 -1.14 5.85 5.70
C VAL A 134 -0.37 6.18 4.42
N ALA A 135 0.27 7.35 4.37
CA ALA A 135 1.19 7.72 3.31
C ALA A 135 2.57 7.05 3.50
N TRP A 136 3.10 7.07 4.72
CA TRP A 136 4.30 6.35 5.19
C TRP A 136 4.38 6.34 6.70
N GLN A 137 5.20 5.44 7.24
CA GLN A 137 5.59 5.40 8.64
C GLN A 137 7.11 5.43 8.76
N SER A 138 7.64 6.32 9.62
CA SER A 138 9.07 6.41 9.90
C SER A 138 9.54 5.29 10.83
N PRO A 139 10.88 5.05 10.93
CA PRO A 139 11.44 4.12 11.91
C PRO A 139 11.17 4.52 13.37
N THR A 140 10.88 5.81 13.64
CA THR A 140 10.50 6.30 14.96
C THR A 140 9.03 6.09 15.29
N GLY A 141 8.24 5.57 14.34
CA GLY A 141 6.79 5.33 14.48
C GLY A 141 5.91 6.53 14.13
N GLU A 142 6.51 7.65 13.72
CA GLU A 142 5.77 8.81 13.21
C GLU A 142 5.11 8.45 11.87
N ARG A 143 3.86 8.84 11.70
CA ARG A 143 3.07 8.55 10.49
C ARG A 143 2.67 9.82 9.77
N SER A 144 2.74 9.77 8.46
CA SER A 144 2.03 10.71 7.58
C SER A 144 0.83 10.00 6.98
N PHE A 145 -0.27 10.74 6.84
CA PHE A 145 -1.51 10.22 6.29
C PHE A 145 -1.79 10.82 4.90
N ALA A 146 -2.70 10.20 4.18
CA ALA A 146 -3.18 10.70 2.91
C ALA A 146 -4.68 10.50 2.76
N LEU A 147 -5.30 11.36 1.96
CA LEU A 147 -6.60 11.12 1.35
C LEU A 147 -6.40 10.43 0.00
N GLU A 148 -7.21 9.43 -0.27
CA GLU A 148 -7.22 8.69 -1.53
C GLU A 148 -8.57 8.81 -2.21
N GLY A 149 -8.54 9.11 -3.51
CA GLY A 149 -9.69 9.05 -4.40
C GLY A 149 -9.39 8.11 -5.58
N GLY A 150 -10.37 7.28 -5.96
CA GLY A 150 -10.21 6.33 -7.05
C GLY A 150 -11.33 6.44 -8.08
N ILE A 151 -10.96 6.43 -9.35
CA ILE A 151 -11.85 6.23 -10.49
C ILE A 151 -11.45 4.90 -11.12
N PHE A 152 -12.28 3.88 -10.95
CA PHE A 152 -11.92 2.50 -11.32
C PHE A 152 -11.85 2.26 -12.83
N VAL A 153 -12.47 3.12 -13.64
CA VAL A 153 -12.56 2.97 -15.09
C VAL A 153 -12.17 4.30 -15.75
N THR A 154 -10.92 4.43 -16.19
CA THR A 154 -10.40 5.56 -16.96
C THR A 154 -9.78 5.07 -18.26
N GLY A 155 -8.56 4.57 -18.28
CA GLY A 155 -7.96 3.96 -19.47
C GLY A 155 -8.75 2.74 -19.98
N ALA A 156 -9.42 2.01 -19.08
CA ALA A 156 -10.31 0.92 -19.48
C ALA A 156 -11.54 1.42 -20.26
N ALA A 157 -12.06 2.64 -20.00
CA ALA A 157 -13.12 3.23 -20.80
C ALA A 157 -12.64 3.54 -22.23
N VAL A 158 -11.42 4.09 -22.35
CA VAL A 158 -10.79 4.37 -23.65
C VAL A 158 -10.61 3.07 -24.45
N GLN A 159 -10.10 2.03 -23.81
CA GLN A 159 -9.95 0.71 -24.42
C GLN A 159 -11.32 0.15 -24.85
N TRP A 160 -12.35 0.29 -24.03
CA TRP A 160 -13.69 -0.17 -24.36
C TRP A 160 -14.30 0.57 -25.56
N LEU A 161 -14.09 1.91 -25.65
CA LEU A 161 -14.51 2.69 -26.83
C LEU A 161 -13.83 2.20 -28.11
N ARG A 162 -12.53 1.85 -28.02
CA ARG A 162 -11.76 1.34 -29.15
C ARG A 162 -12.13 -0.10 -29.50
N ASP A 163 -12.00 -1.01 -28.54
CA ASP A 163 -12.02 -2.46 -28.79
C ASP A 163 -13.44 -3.06 -28.66
N GLY A 164 -14.27 -2.48 -27.79
CA GLY A 164 -15.64 -2.96 -27.54
C GLY A 164 -16.71 -2.33 -28.44
N LEU A 165 -16.65 -1.02 -28.63
CA LEU A 165 -17.63 -0.28 -29.41
C LEU A 165 -17.14 0.08 -30.83
N GLY A 166 -15.84 0.05 -31.11
CA GLY A 166 -15.28 0.46 -32.40
C GLY A 166 -15.54 1.94 -32.74
N MET A 167 -15.74 2.79 -31.71
CA MET A 167 -16.05 4.22 -31.90
C MET A 167 -14.81 5.05 -32.22
N ILE A 168 -13.63 4.56 -31.84
CA ILE A 168 -12.33 5.16 -32.11
C ILE A 168 -11.38 4.07 -32.63
N SER A 169 -10.38 4.44 -33.40
CA SER A 169 -9.38 3.51 -33.96
C SER A 169 -8.10 3.49 -33.09
N ASN A 170 -7.80 4.59 -32.42
CA ASN A 170 -6.67 4.70 -31.50
C ASN A 170 -7.00 5.65 -30.34
N SER A 171 -6.20 5.58 -29.28
CA SER A 171 -6.45 6.35 -28.03
C SER A 171 -6.29 7.86 -28.21
N ALA A 172 -5.54 8.33 -29.21
CA ALA A 172 -5.33 9.75 -29.47
C ALA A 172 -6.57 10.46 -30.06
N GLU A 173 -7.56 9.71 -30.51
CA GLU A 173 -8.82 10.29 -31.03
C GLU A 173 -9.76 10.79 -29.92
N ILE A 174 -9.36 10.70 -28.65
CA ILE A 174 -10.16 11.18 -27.50
C ILE A 174 -9.84 12.63 -27.14
N GLU A 175 -8.76 13.20 -27.63
CA GLU A 175 -8.36 14.60 -27.37
C GLU A 175 -9.31 15.63 -28.02
#